data_d3d498c712349d515621f64890cdd9a8
#
_entry.id   d3d498c712349d515621f64890cdd9a8
#
_cell.length_a   1.000
_cell.length_b   1.000
_cell.length_c   1.000
_cell.angle_alpha   90.00
_cell.angle_beta   90.00
_cell.angle_gamma   90.00
#
_symmetry.space_group_name_H-M   'P 1'
#
loop_
_entity.id
_entity.type
_entity.pdbx_description
1 polymer ?
#
loop_
_entity_poly.entity_id
_entity_poly.type
_entity_poly.pdbx_seq_one_letter_code
_entity_poly.pdbx_strand_id
1 'polypeptide(L)'
;MSSETKYINSSYQDFFEKSLSKSDPDLFKAINDELIRQQNHIELIASENIVSQAVLEAQGSVLTNKYAEGYPGKRYYNGCEHVDVAEQLALERIKKLFNCKYANVQPHSGAQANGAVFLALLKPNDTFMGMSLNSGGHITHGLKISMSGKWFNAISYDVDKKSELIDYDNVEKLALEHK
;
A
#
# COMPACT_ATOMS: atom_id res chain seq x y z
N MET A 1 35.26 -28.87 -21.15
CA MET A 1 35.01 -27.71 -20.32
C MET A 1 35.06 -26.52 -21.25
N SER A 2 33.93 -26.01 -21.66
CA SER A 2 33.80 -25.02 -22.73
C SER A 2 34.17 -23.61 -22.25
N SER A 3 34.83 -22.90 -23.15
CA SER A 3 35.44 -21.57 -23.00
C SER A 3 34.41 -20.42 -23.06
N GLU A 4 33.19 -20.61 -22.65
CA GLU A 4 32.10 -19.62 -22.84
C GLU A 4 31.91 -18.62 -21.71
N THR A 5 32.73 -18.63 -20.66
CA THR A 5 32.53 -17.77 -19.48
C THR A 5 33.41 -16.48 -19.51
N LYS A 6 33.95 -16.10 -20.64
CA LYS A 6 34.96 -15.01 -20.72
C LYS A 6 34.48 -13.66 -21.30
N TYR A 7 33.19 -13.45 -21.52
CA TYR A 7 32.66 -12.21 -22.09
C TYR A 7 31.59 -11.50 -21.27
N ILE A 8 31.62 -11.64 -19.96
CA ILE A 8 30.96 -10.62 -19.15
C ILE A 8 31.96 -9.47 -19.02
N ASN A 9 31.76 -8.44 -19.83
CA ASN A 9 32.54 -7.23 -19.80
C ASN A 9 32.56 -6.69 -18.36
N SER A 10 33.71 -6.31 -17.81
CA SER A 10 33.88 -5.80 -16.45
C SER A 10 32.90 -4.67 -16.11
N SER A 11 32.49 -3.89 -17.11
CA SER A 11 31.46 -2.85 -16.98
C SER A 11 30.06 -3.36 -16.62
N TYR A 12 29.67 -4.58 -17.03
CA TYR A 12 28.40 -5.20 -16.67
C TYR A 12 28.42 -5.80 -15.26
N GLN A 13 29.55 -6.37 -14.87
CA GLN A 13 29.72 -6.91 -13.52
C GLN A 13 29.66 -5.78 -12.47
N ASP A 14 30.32 -4.66 -12.71
CA ASP A 14 30.22 -3.45 -11.89
C ASP A 14 28.78 -2.93 -11.77
N PHE A 15 28.01 -2.97 -12.86
CA PHE A 15 26.63 -2.51 -12.85
C PHE A 15 25.73 -3.31 -11.90
N PHE A 16 25.85 -4.64 -11.90
CA PHE A 16 24.99 -5.52 -11.10
C PHE A 16 25.46 -5.77 -9.66
N GLU A 17 26.76 -5.62 -9.39
CA GLU A 17 27.38 -5.94 -8.11
C GLU A 17 27.69 -4.72 -7.25
N LYS A 18 27.67 -3.52 -7.85
CA LYS A 18 28.03 -2.29 -7.17
C LYS A 18 26.96 -1.91 -6.14
N SER A 19 27.39 -1.74 -4.89
CA SER A 19 26.49 -1.28 -3.83
C SER A 19 25.99 0.15 -4.07
N LEU A 20 24.84 0.50 -3.47
CA LEU A 20 24.30 1.86 -3.56
C LEU A 20 25.32 2.92 -3.10
N SER A 21 26.07 2.66 -2.06
CA SER A 21 27.09 3.59 -1.55
C SER A 21 28.19 3.92 -2.56
N LYS A 22 28.42 3.02 -3.53
CA LYS A 22 29.39 3.22 -4.61
C LYS A 22 28.75 3.73 -5.91
N SER A 23 27.47 3.38 -6.14
CA SER A 23 26.75 3.75 -7.37
C SER A 23 26.15 5.15 -7.27
N ASP A 24 25.61 5.50 -6.11
CA ASP A 24 24.97 6.78 -5.82
C ASP A 24 25.24 7.19 -4.37
N PRO A 25 26.40 7.79 -4.08
CA PRO A 25 26.80 8.20 -2.74
C PRO A 25 25.84 9.24 -2.12
N ASP A 26 25.23 10.10 -2.94
CA ASP A 26 24.33 11.16 -2.48
C ASP A 26 23.01 10.55 -1.98
N LEU A 27 22.44 9.62 -2.73
CA LEU A 27 21.25 8.90 -2.28
C LEU A 27 21.56 8.02 -1.06
N PHE A 28 22.70 7.34 -1.05
CA PHE A 28 23.12 6.56 0.10
C PHE A 28 23.25 7.42 1.37
N LYS A 29 23.81 8.63 1.23
CA LYS A 29 23.88 9.58 2.34
C LYS A 29 22.49 10.00 2.83
N ALA A 30 21.57 10.33 1.93
CA ALA A 30 20.20 10.72 2.28
C ALA A 30 19.47 9.62 3.07
N ILE A 31 19.64 8.34 2.68
CA ILE A 31 19.06 7.20 3.39
C ILE A 31 19.66 7.05 4.80
N ASN A 32 20.97 7.23 4.95
CA ASN A 32 21.60 7.19 6.26
C ASN A 32 21.18 8.36 7.15
N ASP A 33 21.07 9.56 6.61
CA ASP A 33 20.60 10.73 7.34
C ASP A 33 19.17 10.52 7.84
N GLU A 34 18.30 9.89 7.01
CA GLU A 34 16.94 9.52 7.41
C GLU A 34 16.91 8.44 8.50
N LEU A 35 17.80 7.44 8.44
CA LEU A 35 17.94 6.45 9.51
C LEU A 35 18.30 7.14 10.84
N ILE A 36 19.26 8.08 10.82
CA ILE A 36 19.67 8.84 11.99
C ILE A 36 18.50 9.71 12.50
N ARG A 37 17.75 10.33 11.60
CA ARG A 37 16.55 11.10 11.96
C ARG A 37 15.54 10.24 12.68
N GLN A 38 15.18 9.06 12.14
CA GLN A 38 14.22 8.15 12.75
C GLN A 38 14.67 7.64 14.12
N GLN A 39 15.97 7.44 14.33
CA GLN A 39 16.52 7.01 15.62
C GLN A 39 16.50 8.11 16.69
N ASN A 40 16.60 9.37 16.29
CA ASN A 40 16.77 10.50 17.21
C ASN A 40 15.53 11.36 17.40
N HIS A 41 14.46 11.14 16.62
CA HIS A 41 13.24 11.93 16.71
C HIS A 41 12.05 11.03 17.06
N ILE A 42 11.15 11.56 17.86
CA ILE A 42 9.88 10.91 18.17
C ILE A 42 8.91 11.19 17.02
N GLU A 43 8.43 10.13 16.37
CA GLU A 43 7.41 10.23 15.32
C GLU A 43 6.03 10.26 15.97
N LEU A 44 5.24 11.31 15.67
CA LEU A 44 3.90 11.52 16.20
C LEU A 44 2.80 11.30 15.15
N ILE A 45 3.14 10.84 13.96
CA ILE A 45 2.16 10.49 12.92
C ILE A 45 1.66 9.08 13.20
N ALA A 46 0.45 8.96 13.75
CA ALA A 46 -0.13 7.70 14.22
C ALA A 46 -0.28 6.63 13.13
N SER A 47 -0.31 7.01 11.87
CA SER A 47 -0.40 6.10 10.71
C SER A 47 0.95 5.57 10.23
N GLU A 48 2.07 6.09 10.72
CA GLU A 48 3.39 5.58 10.39
C GLU A 48 3.73 4.31 11.17
N ASN A 49 4.46 3.40 10.53
CA ASN A 49 4.90 2.15 11.13
C ASN A 49 6.37 1.90 10.80
N ILE A 50 7.19 1.75 11.83
CA ILE A 50 8.60 1.38 11.68
C ILE A 50 8.68 -0.12 11.40
N VAL A 51 9.10 -0.47 10.20
CA VAL A 51 9.17 -1.86 9.75
C VAL A 51 10.44 -2.56 10.24
N SER A 52 10.40 -3.89 10.31
CA SER A 52 11.57 -4.69 10.66
C SER A 52 12.59 -4.78 9.51
N GLN A 53 13.83 -5.12 9.84
CA GLN A 53 14.87 -5.40 8.84
C GLN A 53 14.42 -6.45 7.82
N ALA A 54 13.72 -7.50 8.27
CA ALA A 54 13.21 -8.55 7.37
C ALA A 54 12.22 -8.01 6.32
N VAL A 55 11.41 -7.01 6.66
CA VAL A 55 10.50 -6.35 5.69
C VAL A 55 11.32 -5.57 4.66
N LEU A 56 12.35 -4.83 5.10
CA LEU A 56 13.24 -4.09 4.18
C LEU A 56 13.97 -5.03 3.23
N GLU A 57 14.48 -6.15 3.72
CA GLU A 57 15.15 -7.18 2.91
C GLU A 57 14.21 -7.81 1.86
N ALA A 58 12.98 -8.13 2.26
CA ALA A 58 11.98 -8.68 1.35
C ALA A 58 11.60 -7.67 0.26
N GLN A 59 11.37 -6.40 0.64
CA GLN A 59 10.98 -5.33 -0.28
C GLN A 59 12.09 -5.00 -1.29
N GLY A 60 13.35 -4.99 -0.87
CA GLY A 60 14.52 -4.74 -1.71
C GLY A 60 15.09 -5.98 -2.40
N SER A 61 14.32 -7.07 -2.50
CA SER A 61 14.79 -8.33 -3.08
C SER A 61 14.66 -8.40 -4.60
N VAL A 62 15.18 -9.48 -5.18
CA VAL A 62 15.08 -9.78 -6.63
C VAL A 62 13.65 -9.94 -7.13
N LEU A 63 12.67 -10.09 -6.25
CA LEU A 63 11.25 -10.08 -6.62
C LEU A 63 10.84 -8.79 -7.33
N THR A 64 11.53 -7.68 -7.06
CA THR A 64 11.38 -6.39 -7.76
C THR A 64 11.52 -6.50 -9.28
N ASN A 65 12.30 -7.45 -9.78
CA ASN A 65 12.57 -7.65 -11.21
C ASN A 65 11.44 -8.39 -11.93
N LYS A 66 10.49 -9.01 -11.18
CA LYS A 66 9.50 -9.90 -11.79
C LYS A 66 8.17 -9.20 -12.05
N TYR A 67 7.79 -9.16 -13.32
CA TYR A 67 6.45 -8.77 -13.74
C TYR A 67 5.48 -9.93 -13.53
N ALA A 68 4.49 -9.76 -12.62
CA ALA A 68 3.62 -10.83 -12.15
C ALA A 68 2.13 -10.43 -12.24
N GLU A 69 1.71 -9.95 -13.40
CA GLU A 69 0.32 -9.60 -13.67
C GLU A 69 -0.60 -10.83 -13.57
N GLY A 70 -1.77 -10.66 -12.96
CA GLY A 70 -2.71 -11.74 -12.64
C GLY A 70 -2.63 -12.16 -11.18
N TYR A 71 -3.03 -13.40 -10.87
CA TYR A 71 -3.08 -13.95 -9.53
C TYR A 71 -2.29 -15.27 -9.42
N PRO A 72 -1.94 -15.74 -8.23
CA PRO A 72 -1.26 -17.02 -8.05
C PRO A 72 -1.96 -18.15 -8.82
N GLY A 73 -1.19 -18.89 -9.63
CA GLY A 73 -1.69 -19.95 -10.50
C GLY A 73 -2.49 -19.47 -11.74
N LYS A 74 -2.70 -18.17 -11.92
CA LYS A 74 -3.41 -17.55 -13.05
C LYS A 74 -2.69 -16.30 -13.53
N ARG A 75 -1.42 -16.43 -13.87
CA ARG A 75 -0.59 -15.33 -14.37
C ARG A 75 -0.68 -15.20 -15.88
N TYR A 76 -0.50 -13.99 -16.37
CA TYR A 76 -0.40 -13.71 -17.81
C TYR A 76 0.97 -14.08 -18.39
N TYR A 77 2.00 -14.18 -17.53
CA TYR A 77 3.39 -14.45 -17.93
C TYR A 77 3.96 -15.64 -17.16
N ASN A 78 4.93 -16.31 -17.77
CA ASN A 78 5.67 -17.42 -17.18
C ASN A 78 6.72 -16.94 -16.16
N GLY A 79 7.29 -17.88 -15.39
CA GLY A 79 8.35 -17.60 -14.41
C GLY A 79 7.83 -16.97 -13.12
N CYS A 80 6.57 -17.21 -12.77
CA CYS A 80 5.93 -16.65 -11.57
C CYS A 80 5.82 -17.63 -10.40
N GLU A 81 6.37 -18.82 -10.52
CA GLU A 81 6.26 -19.91 -9.53
C GLU A 81 6.73 -19.49 -8.13
N HIS A 82 7.80 -18.71 -8.03
CA HIS A 82 8.32 -18.25 -6.73
C HIS A 82 7.61 -17.01 -6.22
N VAL A 83 7.19 -16.12 -7.10
CA VAL A 83 6.35 -14.95 -6.76
C VAL A 83 4.99 -15.42 -6.26
N ASP A 84 4.43 -16.47 -6.87
CA ASP A 84 3.17 -17.08 -6.44
C ASP A 84 3.27 -17.62 -5.00
N VAL A 85 4.38 -18.24 -4.64
CA VAL A 85 4.62 -18.68 -3.24
C VAL A 85 4.61 -17.47 -2.29
N ALA A 86 5.29 -16.38 -2.63
CA ALA A 86 5.34 -15.19 -1.79
C ALA A 86 3.94 -14.59 -1.61
N GLU A 87 3.17 -14.43 -2.69
CA GLU A 87 1.81 -13.89 -2.63
C GLU A 87 0.85 -14.83 -1.89
N GLN A 88 0.95 -16.14 -2.11
CA GLN A 88 0.12 -17.14 -1.42
C GLN A 88 0.38 -17.13 0.10
N LEU A 89 1.64 -17.06 0.53
CA LEU A 89 1.99 -16.91 1.95
C LEU A 89 1.39 -15.62 2.56
N ALA A 90 1.42 -14.51 1.84
CA ALA A 90 0.81 -13.27 2.29
C ALA A 90 -0.71 -13.40 2.44
N LEU A 91 -1.39 -14.00 1.45
CA LEU A 91 -2.83 -14.27 1.48
C LEU A 91 -3.24 -15.16 2.67
N GLU A 92 -2.51 -16.23 2.92
CA GLU A 92 -2.80 -17.15 4.03
C GLU A 92 -2.59 -16.49 5.40
N ARG A 93 -1.51 -15.76 5.54
CA ARG A 93 -1.17 -15.06 6.79
C ARG A 93 -2.16 -13.95 7.11
N ILE A 94 -2.54 -13.12 6.13
CA ILE A 94 -3.51 -12.05 6.34
C ILE A 94 -4.89 -12.60 6.66
N LYS A 95 -5.33 -13.66 5.96
CA LYS A 95 -6.61 -14.33 6.27
C LYS A 95 -6.64 -14.87 7.68
N LYS A 96 -5.54 -15.46 8.16
CA LYS A 96 -5.43 -15.93 9.54
C LYS A 96 -5.43 -14.77 10.54
N LEU A 97 -4.70 -13.69 10.26
CA LEU A 97 -4.58 -12.52 11.13
C LEU A 97 -5.95 -11.85 11.36
N PHE A 98 -6.74 -11.68 10.30
CA PHE A 98 -8.04 -11.01 10.34
C PHE A 98 -9.23 -11.99 10.48
N ASN A 99 -8.96 -13.30 10.59
CA ASN A 99 -10.00 -14.33 10.65
C ASN A 99 -11.05 -14.19 9.53
N CYS A 100 -10.59 -13.96 8.30
CA CYS A 100 -11.45 -13.71 7.14
C CYS A 100 -11.31 -14.81 6.08
N LYS A 101 -12.35 -14.99 5.25
CA LYS A 101 -12.37 -16.00 4.18
C LYS A 101 -11.60 -15.54 2.94
N TYR A 102 -11.63 -14.26 2.63
CA TYR A 102 -11.07 -13.67 1.42
C TYR A 102 -10.13 -12.53 1.78
N ALA A 103 -9.08 -12.38 1.01
CA ALA A 103 -8.14 -11.28 1.10
C ALA A 103 -7.54 -10.98 -0.27
N ASN A 104 -7.11 -9.76 -0.48
CA ASN A 104 -6.29 -9.34 -1.61
C ASN A 104 -5.09 -8.57 -1.04
N VAL A 105 -3.89 -8.97 -1.42
CA VAL A 105 -2.63 -8.39 -0.92
C VAL A 105 -1.87 -7.61 -2.00
N GLN A 106 -2.49 -7.43 -3.18
CA GLN A 106 -1.84 -6.74 -4.30
C GLN A 106 -1.85 -5.21 -4.23
N PRO A 107 -2.82 -4.52 -3.56
CA PRO A 107 -2.77 -3.06 -3.49
C PRO A 107 -1.46 -2.56 -2.90
N HIS A 108 -0.83 -1.60 -3.55
CA HIS A 108 0.43 -1.00 -3.09
C HIS A 108 0.25 0.01 -1.95
N SER A 109 -0.99 0.40 -1.65
CA SER A 109 -1.32 1.37 -0.61
C SER A 109 -2.77 1.22 -0.13
N GLY A 110 -3.08 1.75 1.06
CA GLY A 110 -4.45 1.86 1.54
C GLY A 110 -5.36 2.66 0.60
N ALA A 111 -4.83 3.70 -0.04
CA ALA A 111 -5.57 4.49 -1.02
C ALA A 111 -5.97 3.64 -2.26
N GLN A 112 -5.08 2.78 -2.75
CA GLN A 112 -5.40 1.87 -3.84
C GLN A 112 -6.40 0.80 -3.41
N ALA A 113 -6.26 0.25 -2.21
CA ALA A 113 -7.21 -0.72 -1.65
C ALA A 113 -8.62 -0.12 -1.55
N ASN A 114 -8.75 1.09 -1.01
CA ASN A 114 -10.02 1.81 -0.95
C ASN A 114 -10.57 2.10 -2.35
N GLY A 115 -9.72 2.53 -3.28
CA GLY A 115 -10.12 2.72 -4.68
C GLY A 115 -10.66 1.46 -5.34
N ALA A 116 -10.06 0.31 -5.08
CA ALA A 116 -10.54 -0.98 -5.58
C ALA A 116 -11.91 -1.36 -5.00
N VAL A 117 -12.15 -1.08 -3.71
CA VAL A 117 -13.47 -1.28 -3.07
C VAL A 117 -14.53 -0.38 -3.70
N PHE A 118 -14.24 0.91 -3.88
CA PHE A 118 -15.16 1.83 -4.56
C PHE A 118 -15.48 1.38 -5.99
N LEU A 119 -14.47 0.98 -6.75
CA LEU A 119 -14.66 0.49 -8.11
C LEU A 119 -15.52 -0.79 -8.18
N ALA A 120 -15.39 -1.66 -7.18
CA ALA A 120 -16.16 -2.91 -7.13
C ALA A 120 -17.63 -2.71 -6.74
N LEU A 121 -17.92 -1.71 -5.90
CA LEU A 121 -19.23 -1.56 -5.26
C LEU A 121 -20.06 -0.38 -5.80
N LEU A 122 -19.42 0.63 -6.39
CA LEU A 122 -20.06 1.88 -6.78
C LEU A 122 -19.83 2.20 -8.26
N LYS A 123 -20.74 2.98 -8.83
CA LYS A 123 -20.60 3.62 -10.13
C LYS A 123 -20.27 5.11 -9.92
N PRO A 124 -19.66 5.80 -10.90
CA PRO A 124 -19.49 7.25 -10.83
C PRO A 124 -20.80 7.96 -10.49
N ASN A 125 -20.73 8.93 -9.58
CA ASN A 125 -21.84 9.69 -9.00
C ASN A 125 -22.75 8.94 -8.00
N ASP A 126 -22.48 7.67 -7.71
CA ASP A 126 -23.19 7.02 -6.61
C ASP A 126 -22.89 7.72 -5.28
N THR A 127 -23.86 7.69 -4.38
CA THR A 127 -23.72 8.29 -3.06
C THR A 127 -23.11 7.30 -2.07
N PHE A 128 -22.17 7.76 -1.28
CA PHE A 128 -21.68 7.03 -0.11
C PHE A 128 -21.46 7.98 1.06
N MET A 129 -21.39 7.45 2.25
CA MET A 129 -21.16 8.23 3.46
C MET A 129 -19.85 7.81 4.13
N GLY A 130 -19.11 8.81 4.63
CA GLY A 130 -17.85 8.62 5.34
C GLY A 130 -17.66 9.63 6.45
N MET A 131 -16.82 9.28 7.43
CA MET A 131 -16.45 10.21 8.50
C MET A 131 -15.63 11.37 7.90
N SER A 132 -15.89 12.60 8.33
CA SER A 132 -15.16 13.78 7.90
C SER A 132 -13.69 13.73 8.33
N LEU A 133 -12.82 14.43 7.62
CA LEU A 133 -11.40 14.52 7.96
C LEU A 133 -11.19 15.12 9.36
N ASN A 134 -11.99 16.10 9.73
CA ASN A 134 -11.92 16.78 11.04
C ASN A 134 -12.27 15.85 12.21
N SER A 135 -13.03 14.81 11.95
CA SER A 135 -13.41 13.80 12.96
C SER A 135 -12.58 12.51 12.88
N GLY A 136 -11.48 12.51 12.11
CA GLY A 136 -10.57 11.38 11.98
C GLY A 136 -10.81 10.51 10.74
N GLY A 137 -11.66 10.93 9.81
CA GLY A 137 -11.84 10.26 8.52
C GLY A 137 -10.59 10.33 7.65
N HIS A 138 -10.42 9.34 6.79
CA HIS A 138 -9.29 9.30 5.86
C HIS A 138 -9.57 10.17 4.61
N ILE A 139 -8.51 10.70 3.99
CA ILE A 139 -8.59 11.49 2.74
C ILE A 139 -9.36 10.74 1.64
N THR A 140 -9.17 9.44 1.53
CA THR A 140 -9.84 8.58 0.53
C THR A 140 -11.32 8.29 0.83
N HIS A 141 -11.86 8.80 1.94
CA HIS A 141 -13.27 8.66 2.31
C HIS A 141 -14.10 9.88 1.91
N GLY A 142 -13.90 10.40 0.72
CA GLY A 142 -14.76 11.44 0.14
C GLY A 142 -14.25 12.87 0.24
N LEU A 143 -12.98 13.09 0.63
CA LEU A 143 -12.44 14.45 0.57
C LEU A 143 -12.50 14.97 -0.88
N LYS A 144 -13.06 16.13 -1.09
CA LYS A 144 -13.37 16.72 -2.43
C LYS A 144 -12.20 16.73 -3.42
N ILE A 145 -10.96 16.80 -2.93
CA ILE A 145 -9.76 16.79 -3.79
C ILE A 145 -9.27 15.38 -4.13
N SER A 146 -9.73 14.36 -3.40
CA SER A 146 -9.39 12.96 -3.65
C SER A 146 -10.20 12.35 -4.79
N MET A 147 -9.79 11.19 -5.29
CA MET A 147 -10.52 10.42 -6.30
C MET A 147 -11.96 10.15 -5.86
N SER A 148 -12.16 9.68 -4.62
CA SER A 148 -13.49 9.37 -4.10
C SER A 148 -14.41 10.58 -4.00
N GLY A 149 -13.88 11.75 -3.63
CA GLY A 149 -14.66 12.99 -3.58
C GLY A 149 -14.93 13.63 -4.95
N LYS A 150 -14.17 13.25 -5.99
CA LYS A 150 -14.38 13.73 -7.37
C LYS A 150 -15.31 12.84 -8.18
N TRP A 151 -15.28 11.54 -7.95
CA TRP A 151 -16.03 10.58 -8.76
C TRP A 151 -17.38 10.22 -8.18
N PHE A 152 -17.54 10.39 -6.87
CA PHE A 152 -18.74 9.98 -6.13
C PHE A 152 -19.37 11.16 -5.40
N ASN A 153 -20.62 11.01 -5.02
CA ASN A 153 -21.32 11.95 -4.15
C ASN A 153 -21.06 11.57 -2.67
N ALA A 154 -20.01 12.16 -2.11
CA ALA A 154 -19.59 11.86 -0.75
C ALA A 154 -20.32 12.73 0.28
N ILE A 155 -21.06 12.09 1.19
CA ILE A 155 -21.72 12.72 2.33
C ILE A 155 -20.88 12.50 3.57
N SER A 156 -20.58 13.57 4.30
CA SER A 156 -19.76 13.47 5.52
C SER A 156 -20.61 13.50 6.78
N TYR A 157 -20.22 12.70 7.78
CA TYR A 157 -20.70 12.84 9.14
C TYR A 157 -19.54 13.15 10.10
N ASP A 158 -19.85 13.76 11.22
CA ASP A 158 -18.89 14.13 12.26
C ASP A 158 -19.20 13.40 13.57
N VAL A 159 -18.26 13.43 14.51
CA VAL A 159 -18.54 13.09 15.91
C VAL A 159 -19.25 14.25 16.61
N ASP A 160 -20.08 13.95 17.59
CA ASP A 160 -20.70 14.99 18.44
C ASP A 160 -19.59 15.72 19.23
N LYS A 161 -19.62 17.05 19.20
CA LYS A 161 -18.57 17.90 19.77
C LYS A 161 -18.47 17.84 21.30
N LYS A 162 -19.51 17.37 22.01
CA LYS A 162 -19.52 17.32 23.47
C LYS A 162 -19.17 15.95 24.00
N SER A 163 -19.73 14.91 23.37
CA SER A 163 -19.49 13.51 23.79
C SER A 163 -18.27 12.90 23.12
N GLU A 164 -17.79 13.49 22.00
CA GLU A 164 -16.72 12.95 21.14
C GLU A 164 -17.03 11.55 20.58
N LEU A 165 -18.32 11.18 20.57
CA LEU A 165 -18.81 9.92 20.05
C LEU A 165 -19.54 10.11 18.72
N ILE A 166 -19.68 9.02 17.96
CA ILE A 166 -20.50 9.00 16.75
C ILE A 166 -21.97 9.08 17.15
N ASP A 167 -22.67 10.09 16.62
CA ASP A 167 -24.13 10.21 16.73
C ASP A 167 -24.78 9.35 15.65
N TYR A 168 -25.15 8.12 16.01
CA TYR A 168 -25.75 7.16 15.08
C TYR A 168 -27.14 7.58 14.59
N ASP A 169 -27.92 8.33 15.39
CA ASP A 169 -29.21 8.85 14.96
C ASP A 169 -29.04 9.88 13.84
N ASN A 170 -28.01 10.74 13.95
CA ASN A 170 -27.65 11.67 12.88
C ASN A 170 -27.12 10.94 11.64
N VAL A 171 -26.32 9.88 11.82
CA VAL A 171 -25.84 9.06 10.70
C VAL A 171 -27.01 8.41 9.95
N GLU A 172 -27.97 7.83 10.66
CA GLU A 172 -29.18 7.25 10.06
C GLU A 172 -30.00 8.31 9.31
N LYS A 173 -30.21 9.48 9.92
CA LYS A 173 -30.91 10.59 9.29
C LYS A 173 -30.26 11.01 7.96
N LEU A 174 -28.92 11.21 7.95
CA LEU A 174 -28.18 11.55 6.74
C LEU A 174 -28.29 10.46 5.68
N ALA A 175 -28.22 9.18 6.08
CA ALA A 175 -28.36 8.05 5.16
C ALA A 175 -29.76 8.00 4.53
N LEU A 176 -30.82 8.34 5.27
CA LEU A 176 -32.18 8.41 4.76
C LEU A 176 -32.40 9.61 3.84
N GLU A 177 -31.78 10.75 4.12
CA GLU A 177 -31.90 12.00 3.36
C GLU A 177 -31.20 11.93 1.99
N HIS A 178 -30.07 11.20 1.91
CA HIS A 178 -29.21 11.15 0.73
C HIS A 178 -29.25 9.79 -0.02
N LYS A 179 -30.34 9.08 0.04
CA LYS A 179 -30.57 7.80 -0.68
C LYS A 179 -30.40 7.91 -2.18
#